data_6e3db32e8da944175b314525c73daee0
#
_entry.id   6e3db32e8da944175b314525c73daee0
#
_cell.length_a   1.000
_cell.length_b   1.000
_cell.length_c   1.000
_cell.angle_alpha   90.00
_cell.angle_beta   90.00
_cell.angle_gamma   90.00
#
_symmetry.space_group_name_H-M   'P 1'
#
loop_
_entity.id
_entity.type
_entity.pdbx_description
1 polymer ?
#
loop_
_entity_poly.entity_id
_entity_poly.type
_entity_poly.pdbx_seq_one_letter_code
_entity_poly.pdbx_strand_id
1 'polypeptide(L)'
;IIGSAFTGGVVGNLYNSSSAAVALTGLQNEGTVSVGANYLGSAEGENSRVLGQFFGGIAGYCKNITLSGSTSTTRRDMTETQLKTAVKGGYAADGALTDDSPLKGDFVGGLVGFASGCKLENCTTQKGYVLGRCFVGGMAGGFSGSQLKITGGSNSSTVLGNRYVGGVVSVNGSQSTVSGVTNSGLVAGLGKNAAYVGGIA
;
A
#
# COMPACT_ATOMS: atom_id res chain seq x y z
N ILE A 1 14.45 0.14 3.96
CA ILE A 1 14.12 -1.30 4.03
C ILE A 1 13.78 -1.77 2.64
N ILE A 2 14.41 -2.84 2.21
CA ILE A 2 14.20 -3.48 0.91
C ILE A 2 13.80 -4.93 1.17
N GLY A 3 12.70 -5.36 0.61
CA GLY A 3 12.17 -6.71 0.82
C GLY A 3 11.46 -7.27 -0.40
N SER A 4 11.05 -8.54 -0.33
CA SER A 4 10.46 -9.26 -1.45
C SER A 4 9.03 -9.78 -1.23
N ALA A 5 8.60 -9.91 0.01
CA ALA A 5 7.27 -10.47 0.31
C ALA A 5 6.52 -9.62 1.35
N PHE A 6 6.58 -9.99 2.61
CA PHE A 6 5.98 -9.22 3.69
C PHE A 6 6.97 -8.17 4.17
N THR A 7 6.87 -6.96 3.66
CA THR A 7 7.84 -5.91 3.97
C THR A 7 7.16 -4.73 4.63
N GLY A 8 7.54 -4.45 5.86
CA GLY A 8 7.07 -3.30 6.62
C GLY A 8 8.23 -2.45 7.12
N GLY A 9 8.01 -1.17 7.28
CA GLY A 9 8.99 -0.25 7.83
C GLY A 9 9.31 -0.53 9.30
N VAL A 10 8.38 -1.10 10.03
CA VAL A 10 8.52 -1.50 11.42
C VAL A 10 8.48 -3.02 11.56
N VAL A 11 7.51 -3.68 10.95
CA VAL A 11 7.31 -5.14 11.04
C VAL A 11 6.91 -5.72 9.70
N GLY A 12 7.55 -6.80 9.26
CA GLY A 12 7.16 -7.51 8.04
C GLY A 12 5.79 -8.17 8.17
N ASN A 13 5.54 -8.89 9.26
CA ASN A 13 4.30 -9.63 9.50
C ASN A 13 3.83 -9.46 10.94
N LEU A 14 2.69 -8.83 11.12
CA LEU A 14 1.95 -8.71 12.39
C LEU A 14 0.79 -9.71 12.40
N TYR A 15 0.93 -10.76 13.16
CA TYR A 15 -0.05 -11.83 13.20
C TYR A 15 -0.53 -12.12 14.63
N ASN A 16 -1.84 -12.02 14.83
CA ASN A 16 -2.49 -12.46 16.05
C ASN A 16 -3.46 -13.61 15.71
N SER A 17 -3.18 -14.80 16.26
CA SER A 17 -4.03 -15.98 16.11
C SER A 17 -5.13 -16.05 17.17
N SER A 18 -5.00 -15.27 18.23
CA SER A 18 -5.97 -15.24 19.34
C SER A 18 -7.21 -14.42 18.98
N SER A 19 -8.33 -14.74 19.61
CA SER A 19 -9.51 -13.89 19.60
C SER A 19 -9.38 -12.65 20.49
N ALA A 20 -8.39 -12.61 21.38
CA ALA A 20 -8.11 -11.44 22.20
C ALA A 20 -7.58 -10.30 21.32
N ALA A 21 -8.13 -9.11 21.50
CA ALA A 21 -7.67 -7.94 20.76
C ALA A 21 -6.25 -7.57 21.18
N VAL A 22 -5.39 -7.36 20.19
CA VAL A 22 -4.04 -6.83 20.39
C VAL A 22 -4.01 -5.44 19.75
N ALA A 23 -3.61 -4.44 20.54
CA ALA A 23 -3.45 -3.07 20.08
C ALA A 23 -1.98 -2.66 20.13
N LEU A 24 -1.52 -2.06 19.06
CA LEU A 24 -0.20 -1.44 18.95
C LEU A 24 -0.40 0.05 18.70
N THR A 25 0.25 0.88 19.50
CA THR A 25 0.01 2.32 19.51
C THR A 25 1.27 3.09 19.18
N GLY A 26 1.12 4.17 18.42
CA GLY A 26 2.18 5.15 18.19
C GLY A 26 3.37 4.61 17.40
N LEU A 27 3.19 3.58 16.57
CA LEU A 27 4.26 3.10 15.70
C LEU A 27 4.60 4.17 14.66
N GLN A 28 5.89 4.37 14.42
CA GLN A 28 6.35 5.37 13.47
C GLN A 28 7.35 4.78 12.48
N ASN A 29 7.21 5.15 11.22
CA ASN A 29 8.19 4.88 10.18
C ASN A 29 8.48 6.16 9.41
N GLU A 30 9.74 6.54 9.37
CA GLU A 30 10.24 7.68 8.57
C GLU A 30 11.16 7.22 7.44
N GLY A 31 11.36 5.93 7.31
CA GLY A 31 12.22 5.32 6.32
C GLY A 31 11.48 4.92 5.04
N THR A 32 12.26 4.71 3.99
CA THR A 32 11.76 4.17 2.73
C THR A 32 11.54 2.67 2.84
N VAL A 33 10.39 2.18 2.37
CA VAL A 33 10.10 0.77 2.19
C VAL A 33 9.94 0.51 0.69
N SER A 34 10.69 -0.44 0.16
CA SER A 34 10.70 -0.72 -1.27
C SER A 34 10.82 -2.21 -1.60
N VAL A 35 10.42 -2.56 -2.82
CA VAL A 35 10.60 -3.89 -3.39
C VAL A 35 12.06 -4.07 -3.78
N GLY A 36 12.67 -5.19 -3.42
CA GLY A 36 14.03 -5.52 -3.83
C GLY A 36 14.14 -5.76 -5.33
N ALA A 37 15.24 -5.31 -5.94
CA ALA A 37 15.48 -5.45 -7.37
C ALA A 37 15.48 -6.92 -7.82
N ASN A 38 15.98 -7.84 -7.00
CA ASN A 38 16.05 -9.27 -7.31
C ASN A 38 14.72 -10.01 -7.20
N TYR A 39 13.68 -9.34 -6.74
CA TYR A 39 12.35 -9.91 -6.69
C TYR A 39 11.71 -10.04 -8.08
N LEU A 40 12.27 -9.39 -9.05
CA LEU A 40 11.94 -9.56 -10.46
C LEU A 40 12.58 -10.81 -11.05
N GLY A 41 12.96 -11.74 -10.22
CA GLY A 41 13.34 -13.03 -10.70
C GLY A 41 12.39 -13.41 -11.81
N SER A 42 12.93 -13.68 -12.95
CA SER A 42 12.30 -14.33 -14.09
C SER A 42 11.50 -15.54 -13.59
N ALA A 43 10.34 -15.30 -13.10
CA ALA A 43 9.35 -16.34 -12.93
C ALA A 43 8.82 -16.64 -14.33
N GLU A 44 9.65 -17.30 -15.10
CA GLU A 44 9.21 -18.02 -16.28
C GLU A 44 8.28 -19.15 -15.80
N GLY A 45 7.01 -18.87 -15.84
CA GLY A 45 5.95 -19.83 -15.53
C GLY A 45 4.75 -19.14 -14.93
N GLU A 46 3.61 -19.26 -15.57
CA GLU A 46 2.33 -18.70 -15.13
C GLU A 46 1.90 -19.12 -13.71
N ASN A 47 2.62 -20.02 -13.07
CA ASN A 47 2.32 -20.55 -11.74
C ASN A 47 3.18 -19.99 -10.60
N SER A 48 4.14 -19.15 -10.87
CA SER A 48 4.95 -18.53 -9.83
C SER A 48 4.44 -17.14 -9.43
N ARG A 49 3.13 -16.98 -9.37
CA ARG A 49 2.56 -15.89 -8.57
C ARG A 49 2.97 -16.16 -7.13
N VAL A 50 4.05 -15.55 -6.71
CA VAL A 50 4.30 -15.44 -5.28
C VAL A 50 3.10 -14.69 -4.71
N LEU A 51 2.21 -15.45 -4.12
CA LEU A 51 1.00 -14.95 -3.49
C LEU A 51 1.42 -13.94 -2.42
N GLY A 52 1.08 -12.67 -2.64
CA GLY A 52 1.13 -11.66 -1.63
C GLY A 52 2.46 -10.94 -1.48
N GLN A 53 2.72 -10.00 -2.36
CA GLN A 53 3.70 -8.95 -2.14
C GLN A 53 3.02 -7.86 -1.33
N PHE A 54 3.25 -7.87 -0.05
CA PHE A 54 2.61 -6.93 0.86
C PHE A 54 3.64 -5.92 1.38
N PHE A 55 3.46 -4.66 1.00
CA PHE A 55 4.36 -3.58 1.37
C PHE A 55 3.61 -2.50 2.13
N GLY A 56 4.03 -2.25 3.35
CA GLY A 56 3.45 -1.22 4.19
C GLY A 56 4.50 -0.38 4.90
N GLY A 57 4.20 0.87 5.13
CA GLY A 57 5.09 1.76 5.87
C GLY A 57 5.29 1.30 7.32
N ILE A 58 4.30 0.69 7.92
CA ILE A 58 4.38 0.09 9.27
C ILE A 58 4.48 -1.42 9.17
N ALA A 59 3.52 -2.08 8.52
CA ALA A 59 3.48 -3.52 8.42
C ALA A 59 3.23 -3.99 6.99
N GLY A 60 3.96 -5.01 6.53
CA GLY A 60 3.66 -5.64 5.25
C GLY A 60 2.31 -6.36 5.29
N TYR A 61 2.12 -7.21 6.29
CA TYR A 61 0.88 -7.92 6.57
C TYR A 61 0.43 -7.68 8.00
N CYS A 62 -0.88 -7.54 8.19
CA CYS A 62 -1.49 -7.35 9.51
C CYS A 62 -2.73 -8.22 9.66
N LYS A 63 -2.81 -9.04 10.72
CA LYS A 63 -3.98 -9.85 11.00
C LYS A 63 -4.43 -9.72 12.45
N ASN A 64 -5.74 -9.41 12.63
CA ASN A 64 -6.40 -9.31 13.94
C ASN A 64 -5.69 -8.35 14.92
N ILE A 65 -5.21 -7.23 14.42
CA ILE A 65 -4.47 -6.21 15.19
C ILE A 65 -5.19 -4.87 15.06
N THR A 66 -5.20 -4.11 16.12
CA THR A 66 -5.52 -2.68 16.08
C THR A 66 -4.24 -1.87 16.06
N LEU A 67 -4.06 -1.06 15.01
CA LEU A 67 -3.04 -0.01 14.98
C LEU A 67 -3.70 1.30 15.34
N SER A 68 -3.19 1.97 16.36
CA SER A 68 -3.74 3.24 16.82
C SER A 68 -2.68 4.34 16.87
N GLY A 69 -3.02 5.54 16.41
CA GLY A 69 -2.12 6.70 16.42
C GLY A 69 -0.79 6.47 15.71
N SER A 70 -0.72 5.53 14.78
CA SER A 70 0.52 5.19 14.07
C SER A 70 0.72 6.08 12.86
N THR A 71 1.97 6.44 12.59
CA THR A 71 2.32 7.35 11.51
C THR A 71 3.37 6.75 10.58
N SER A 72 3.13 6.85 9.29
CA SER A 72 4.13 6.53 8.28
C SER A 72 4.40 7.75 7.40
N THR A 73 5.65 8.15 7.35
CA THR A 73 6.14 9.16 6.42
C THR A 73 6.75 8.42 5.23
N THR A 74 6.00 8.32 4.16
CA THR A 74 6.40 7.56 2.98
C THR A 74 7.43 8.33 2.17
N ARG A 75 8.66 8.42 2.68
CA ARG A 75 9.75 9.02 1.92
C ARG A 75 10.19 8.08 0.79
N ARG A 76 9.96 8.49 -0.43
CA ARG A 76 10.89 8.25 -1.52
C ARG A 76 11.52 9.60 -1.83
N ASP A 77 12.81 9.71 -1.70
CA ASP A 77 13.57 10.88 -2.16
C ASP A 77 13.64 10.84 -3.69
N MET A 78 12.47 10.96 -4.32
CA MET A 78 12.36 11.08 -5.76
C MET A 78 12.11 12.54 -6.09
N THR A 79 12.99 13.11 -6.86
CA THR A 79 12.73 14.42 -7.49
C THR A 79 11.55 14.29 -8.45
N GLU A 80 10.88 15.40 -8.73
CA GLU A 80 9.78 15.41 -9.71
C GLU A 80 10.20 14.83 -11.06
N THR A 81 11.45 15.05 -11.48
CA THR A 81 12.02 14.49 -12.70
C THR A 81 12.15 12.97 -12.59
N GLN A 82 12.63 12.45 -11.49
CA GLN A 82 12.72 11.00 -11.25
C GLN A 82 11.35 10.36 -11.21
N LEU A 83 10.36 11.01 -10.59
CA LEU A 83 8.99 10.54 -10.61
C LEU A 83 8.42 10.49 -12.02
N LYS A 84 8.58 11.57 -12.80
CA LYS A 84 8.16 11.62 -14.21
C LYS A 84 8.86 10.55 -15.05
N THR A 85 10.12 10.28 -14.80
CA THR A 85 10.88 9.23 -15.48
C THR A 85 10.40 7.85 -15.08
N ALA A 86 10.18 7.62 -13.80
CA ALA A 86 9.64 6.37 -13.28
C ALA A 86 8.23 6.08 -13.83
N VAL A 87 7.41 7.11 -13.92
CA VAL A 87 6.08 7.02 -14.53
C VAL A 87 6.17 6.75 -16.03
N LYS A 88 7.03 7.48 -16.77
CA LYS A 88 7.21 7.28 -18.21
C LYS A 88 7.84 5.93 -18.55
N GLY A 89 8.82 5.48 -17.79
CA GLY A 89 9.49 4.19 -18.00
C GLY A 89 8.59 2.97 -17.75
N GLY A 90 7.42 3.18 -17.17
CA GLY A 90 6.44 2.14 -16.94
C GLY A 90 5.37 1.99 -18.03
N TYR A 91 5.43 2.80 -19.08
CA TYR A 91 4.48 2.74 -20.18
C TYR A 91 5.15 2.18 -21.43
N ALA A 92 4.55 1.14 -22.01
CA ALA A 92 4.84 0.78 -23.38
C ALA A 92 4.34 1.89 -24.33
N ALA A 93 4.79 1.86 -25.58
CA ALA A 93 4.39 2.85 -26.58
C ALA A 93 2.87 2.95 -26.79
N ASP A 94 2.13 1.91 -26.49
CA ASP A 94 0.67 1.87 -26.50
C ASP A 94 0.03 2.36 -25.18
N GLY A 95 0.84 2.75 -24.21
CA GLY A 95 0.43 3.22 -22.88
C GLY A 95 0.01 2.10 -21.93
N ALA A 96 0.28 0.84 -22.24
CA ALA A 96 0.16 -0.27 -21.30
C ALA A 96 1.34 -0.27 -20.33
N LEU A 97 1.10 -0.62 -19.07
CA LEU A 97 2.19 -0.93 -18.14
C LEU A 97 2.82 -2.26 -18.57
N THR A 98 4.10 -2.23 -18.83
CA THR A 98 4.88 -3.44 -19.09
C THR A 98 5.32 -4.08 -17.78
N ASP A 99 5.75 -5.34 -17.82
CA ASP A 99 6.33 -6.00 -16.65
C ASP A 99 7.63 -5.33 -16.18
N ASP A 100 8.26 -4.52 -17.03
CA ASP A 100 9.40 -3.67 -16.72
C ASP A 100 9.00 -2.36 -16.01
N SER A 101 7.71 -2.17 -15.74
CA SER A 101 7.25 -0.99 -14.99
C SER A 101 8.02 -0.84 -13.69
N PRO A 102 8.52 0.37 -13.36
CA PRO A 102 9.14 0.64 -12.07
C PRO A 102 8.13 0.52 -10.91
N LEU A 103 6.83 0.48 -11.21
CA LEU A 103 5.78 0.26 -10.23
C LEU A 103 5.66 -1.23 -9.94
N LYS A 104 6.16 -1.64 -8.80
CA LYS A 104 6.18 -3.02 -8.32
C LYS A 104 5.46 -3.12 -7.00
N GLY A 105 4.98 -4.33 -6.69
CA GLY A 105 4.21 -4.57 -5.49
C GLY A 105 2.70 -4.57 -5.75
N ASP A 106 2.03 -5.62 -5.31
CA ASP A 106 0.61 -5.82 -5.59
C ASP A 106 -0.31 -5.34 -4.49
N PHE A 107 0.14 -5.29 -3.27
CA PHE A 107 -0.63 -4.76 -2.14
C PHE A 107 0.25 -3.76 -1.40
N VAL A 108 0.11 -2.51 -1.75
CA VAL A 108 0.97 -1.44 -1.24
C VAL A 108 0.14 -0.43 -0.47
N GLY A 109 0.42 -0.30 0.79
CA GLY A 109 -0.22 0.68 1.66
C GLY A 109 0.78 1.58 2.37
N GLY A 110 0.42 2.82 2.57
CA GLY A 110 1.26 3.74 3.33
C GLY A 110 1.48 3.30 4.77
N LEU A 111 0.53 2.56 5.36
CA LEU A 111 0.66 1.95 6.68
C LEU A 111 0.76 0.43 6.59
N VAL A 112 -0.21 -0.22 5.95
CA VAL A 112 -0.33 -1.67 5.89
C VAL A 112 -0.48 -2.13 4.46
N GLY A 113 0.37 -3.06 4.02
CA GLY A 113 0.26 -3.64 2.68
C GLY A 113 -1.02 -4.44 2.53
N PHE A 114 -1.25 -5.40 3.42
CA PHE A 114 -2.46 -6.21 3.43
C PHE A 114 -2.98 -6.44 4.85
N ALA A 115 -4.26 -6.23 5.03
CA ALA A 115 -4.94 -6.33 6.32
C ALA A 115 -5.98 -7.46 6.33
N SER A 116 -6.08 -8.18 7.43
CA SER A 116 -7.12 -9.18 7.68
C SER A 116 -7.69 -9.03 9.09
N GLY A 117 -8.93 -8.59 9.22
CA GLY A 117 -9.56 -8.34 10.51
C GLY A 117 -8.86 -7.23 11.33
N CYS A 118 -8.24 -6.26 10.68
CA CYS A 118 -7.49 -5.22 11.35
C CYS A 118 -8.30 -3.93 11.53
N LYS A 119 -7.89 -3.14 12.53
CA LYS A 119 -8.39 -1.78 12.73
C LYS A 119 -7.23 -0.79 12.62
N LEU A 120 -7.47 0.28 11.90
CA LEU A 120 -6.58 1.44 11.83
C LEU A 120 -7.32 2.62 12.46
N GLU A 121 -6.88 3.07 13.62
CA GLU A 121 -7.57 4.10 14.38
C GLU A 121 -6.67 5.34 14.53
N ASN A 122 -7.14 6.48 14.02
CA ASN A 122 -6.39 7.74 14.06
C ASN A 122 -4.96 7.63 13.54
N CYS A 123 -4.76 6.79 12.51
CA CYS A 123 -3.46 6.60 11.90
C CYS A 123 -3.25 7.62 10.77
N THR A 124 -1.99 7.89 10.45
CA THR A 124 -1.64 8.91 9.45
C THR A 124 -0.58 8.40 8.49
N THR A 125 -0.82 8.63 7.21
CA THR A 125 0.22 8.52 6.18
C THR A 125 0.48 9.91 5.63
N GLN A 126 1.72 10.35 5.65
CA GLN A 126 2.04 11.73 5.31
C GLN A 126 3.31 11.84 4.48
N LYS A 127 3.33 12.86 3.61
CA LYS A 127 4.43 13.22 2.72
C LYS A 127 4.86 12.09 1.78
N GLY A 128 5.54 12.42 0.71
CA GLY A 128 6.10 11.45 -0.23
C GLY A 128 5.06 10.66 -1.03
N TYR A 129 5.37 9.41 -1.33
CA TYR A 129 4.66 8.62 -2.33
C TYR A 129 4.36 7.21 -1.85
N VAL A 130 3.17 6.75 -2.12
CA VAL A 130 2.77 5.34 -2.06
C VAL A 130 2.65 4.84 -3.50
N LEU A 131 3.58 4.02 -3.93
CA LEU A 131 3.71 3.57 -5.32
C LEU A 131 3.58 2.06 -5.41
N GLY A 132 2.67 1.58 -6.21
CA GLY A 132 2.47 0.15 -6.41
C GLY A 132 1.88 -0.16 -7.77
N ARG A 133 1.82 -1.44 -8.12
CA ARG A 133 1.21 -1.92 -9.36
C ARG A 133 -0.30 -2.05 -9.22
N CYS A 134 -0.76 -2.84 -8.28
CA CYS A 134 -2.17 -3.12 -8.03
C CYS A 134 -2.49 -2.99 -6.55
N PHE A 135 -3.74 -2.70 -6.21
CA PHE A 135 -4.20 -2.57 -4.83
C PHE A 135 -3.35 -1.62 -4.01
N VAL A 136 -3.32 -0.37 -4.44
CA VAL A 136 -2.51 0.69 -3.83
C VAL A 136 -3.40 1.62 -3.03
N GLY A 137 -3.16 1.71 -1.75
CA GLY A 137 -3.93 2.58 -0.86
C GLY A 137 -3.05 3.49 -0.02
N GLY A 138 -3.48 4.70 0.20
CA GLY A 138 -2.73 5.67 1.01
C GLY A 138 -2.47 5.17 2.43
N MET A 139 -3.38 4.37 2.99
CA MET A 139 -3.21 3.74 4.30
C MET A 139 -3.12 2.23 4.19
N ALA A 140 -4.03 1.56 3.48
CA ALA A 140 -4.04 0.11 3.32
C ALA A 140 -4.12 -0.29 1.85
N GLY A 141 -3.20 -1.15 1.42
CA GLY A 141 -3.12 -1.64 0.04
C GLY A 141 -4.22 -2.62 -0.30
N GLY A 142 -4.54 -3.53 0.60
CA GLY A 142 -5.61 -4.48 0.41
C GLY A 142 -6.06 -5.12 1.70
N PHE A 143 -7.15 -5.90 1.61
CA PHE A 143 -7.60 -6.66 2.77
C PHE A 143 -8.34 -7.94 2.35
N SER A 144 -8.41 -8.89 3.27
CA SER A 144 -9.23 -10.09 3.12
C SER A 144 -10.05 -10.37 4.37
N GLY A 145 -11.12 -11.11 4.17
CA GLY A 145 -12.01 -11.50 5.26
C GLY A 145 -12.88 -10.36 5.77
N SER A 146 -13.54 -10.63 6.87
CA SER A 146 -14.41 -9.68 7.53
C SER A 146 -13.63 -8.60 8.27
N GLN A 147 -13.94 -7.32 7.98
CA GLN A 147 -13.74 -6.22 8.91
C GLN A 147 -12.36 -5.55 8.93
N LEU A 148 -11.93 -5.00 7.81
CA LEU A 148 -11.06 -3.83 7.91
C LEU A 148 -11.89 -2.65 8.42
N LYS A 149 -11.46 -2.05 9.53
CA LYS A 149 -12.02 -0.79 10.01
C LYS A 149 -10.95 0.28 9.98
N ILE A 150 -11.22 1.36 9.27
CA ILE A 150 -10.38 2.56 9.31
C ILE A 150 -11.23 3.68 9.89
N THR A 151 -10.83 4.17 11.05
CA THR A 151 -11.60 5.19 11.78
C THR A 151 -10.70 6.36 12.15
N GLY A 152 -11.04 7.53 11.69
CA GLY A 152 -10.21 8.73 11.87
C GLY A 152 -8.86 8.64 11.16
N GLY A 153 -8.07 9.70 11.28
CA GLY A 153 -6.77 9.77 10.65
C GLY A 153 -6.77 10.39 9.25
N SER A 154 -5.64 10.32 8.58
CA SER A 154 -5.49 11.01 7.30
C SER A 154 -4.41 10.42 6.40
N ASN A 155 -4.59 10.61 5.09
CA ASN A 155 -3.53 10.48 4.12
C ASN A 155 -3.23 11.83 3.45
N SER A 156 -1.96 12.21 3.42
CA SER A 156 -1.47 13.34 2.63
C SER A 156 -0.35 12.95 1.66
N SER A 157 -0.06 11.66 1.53
CA SER A 157 0.90 11.14 0.56
C SER A 157 0.28 11.09 -0.83
N THR A 158 1.09 11.24 -1.86
CA THR A 158 0.70 10.96 -3.23
C THR A 158 0.60 9.45 -3.45
N VAL A 159 -0.55 8.98 -3.93
CA VAL A 159 -0.83 7.55 -4.17
C VAL A 159 -0.91 7.29 -5.66
N LEU A 160 -0.02 6.46 -6.17
CA LEU A 160 0.07 6.15 -7.59
C LEU A 160 0.08 4.65 -7.82
N GLY A 161 -0.75 4.18 -8.74
CA GLY A 161 -0.82 2.77 -9.08
C GLY A 161 -1.44 2.54 -10.45
N ASN A 162 -1.49 1.29 -10.87
CA ASN A 162 -2.08 0.94 -12.17
C ASN A 162 -3.55 0.55 -12.04
N ARG A 163 -3.91 -0.21 -11.00
CA ARG A 163 -5.28 -0.70 -10.79
C ARG A 163 -5.63 -0.67 -9.31
N TYR A 164 -6.89 -0.39 -9.01
CA TYR A 164 -7.41 -0.32 -7.64
C TYR A 164 -6.58 0.64 -6.78
N VAL A 165 -6.69 1.92 -7.08
CA VAL A 165 -5.92 2.98 -6.42
C VAL A 165 -6.86 3.84 -5.59
N GLY A 166 -6.66 3.85 -4.30
CA GLY A 166 -7.46 4.64 -3.37
C GLY A 166 -6.62 5.54 -2.48
N GLY A 167 -7.11 6.72 -2.22
CA GLY A 167 -6.43 7.68 -1.35
C GLY A 167 -6.27 7.20 0.10
N VAL A 168 -7.11 6.28 0.53
CA VAL A 168 -7.06 5.64 1.85
C VAL A 168 -6.90 4.14 1.73
N VAL A 169 -7.81 3.48 1.02
CA VAL A 169 -7.79 2.03 0.80
C VAL A 169 -8.02 1.74 -0.68
N SER A 170 -7.38 0.72 -1.21
CA SER A 170 -7.46 0.39 -2.64
C SER A 170 -8.85 -0.10 -3.08
N VAL A 171 -9.52 -0.82 -2.21
CA VAL A 171 -10.88 -1.34 -2.41
C VAL A 171 -11.61 -1.33 -1.08
N ASN A 172 -12.93 -1.18 -1.15
CA ASN A 172 -13.79 -1.28 0.02
C ASN A 172 -14.74 -2.47 -0.15
N GLY A 173 -14.69 -3.42 0.75
CA GLY A 173 -15.52 -4.62 0.71
C GLY A 173 -16.75 -4.52 1.61
N SER A 174 -17.70 -5.43 1.43
CA SER A 174 -19.02 -5.42 2.07
C SER A 174 -19.01 -5.40 3.61
N GLN A 175 -17.91 -5.76 4.23
CA GLN A 175 -17.77 -5.78 5.69
C GLN A 175 -16.70 -4.82 6.20
N SER A 176 -16.21 -3.94 5.36
CA SER A 176 -15.23 -2.92 5.73
C SER A 176 -15.91 -1.60 6.05
N THR A 177 -15.33 -0.87 6.96
CA THR A 177 -15.80 0.47 7.34
C THR A 177 -14.66 1.46 7.22
N VAL A 178 -14.89 2.55 6.49
CA VAL A 178 -13.99 3.71 6.44
C VAL A 178 -14.80 4.91 6.89
N SER A 179 -14.43 5.52 8.00
CA SER A 179 -15.18 6.62 8.61
C SER A 179 -14.26 7.67 9.24
N GLY A 180 -14.63 8.94 9.12
CA GLY A 180 -13.88 10.06 9.71
C GLY A 180 -12.44 10.19 9.19
N VAL A 181 -12.15 9.66 8.01
CA VAL A 181 -10.81 9.68 7.40
C VAL A 181 -10.76 10.75 6.32
N THR A 182 -9.66 11.45 6.23
CA THR A 182 -9.43 12.46 5.18
C THR A 182 -8.31 12.03 4.24
N ASN A 183 -8.47 12.36 2.98
CA ASN A 183 -7.39 12.29 2.00
C ASN A 183 -7.17 13.66 1.38
N SER A 184 -5.98 14.19 1.54
CA SER A 184 -5.51 15.42 0.89
C SER A 184 -4.39 15.17 -0.11
N GLY A 185 -3.92 13.92 -0.22
CA GLY A 185 -2.91 13.52 -1.17
C GLY A 185 -3.47 13.37 -2.59
N LEU A 186 -2.62 13.56 -3.59
CA LEU A 186 -2.95 13.24 -4.98
C LEU A 186 -3.15 11.73 -5.12
N VAL A 187 -4.19 11.33 -5.83
CA VAL A 187 -4.44 9.93 -6.20
C VAL A 187 -4.51 9.82 -7.71
N ALA A 188 -3.69 8.97 -8.30
CA ALA A 188 -3.70 8.81 -9.75
C ALA A 188 -3.48 7.35 -10.18
N GLY A 189 -4.22 6.97 -11.21
CA GLY A 189 -3.99 5.75 -11.97
C GLY A 189 -3.01 6.00 -13.12
N LEU A 190 -2.03 5.14 -13.27
CA LEU A 190 -0.92 5.30 -14.20
C LEU A 190 -1.00 4.29 -15.35
N GLY A 191 -1.98 4.35 -16.19
CA GLY A 191 -2.05 3.45 -17.34
C GLY A 191 -3.29 3.68 -18.18
N LYS A 192 -3.28 3.24 -19.43
CA LYS A 192 -4.45 3.27 -20.29
C LYS A 192 -5.64 2.52 -19.70
N ASN A 193 -5.36 1.50 -18.91
CA ASN A 193 -6.33 0.67 -18.21
C ASN A 193 -6.34 0.97 -16.70
N ALA A 194 -5.96 2.19 -16.30
CA ALA A 194 -6.10 2.62 -14.92
C ALA A 194 -7.59 2.54 -14.54
N ALA A 195 -7.96 1.45 -13.90
CA ALA A 195 -9.33 1.20 -13.51
C ALA A 195 -9.46 1.34 -12.00
N TYR A 196 -10.59 1.86 -11.56
CA TYR A 196 -10.94 1.96 -10.15
C TYR A 196 -9.97 2.87 -9.37
N VAL A 197 -10.03 4.17 -9.66
CA VAL A 197 -9.28 5.21 -8.94
C VAL A 197 -10.27 6.05 -8.15
N GLY A 198 -10.09 6.11 -6.85
CA GLY A 198 -10.96 6.84 -5.94
C GLY A 198 -10.20 7.68 -4.92
N GLY A 199 -10.78 8.79 -4.51
CA GLY A 199 -10.19 9.68 -3.51
C GLY A 199 -10.07 9.04 -2.13
N ILE A 200 -10.93 8.09 -1.79
CA ILE A 200 -10.90 7.30 -0.55
C ILE A 200 -10.71 5.82 -0.88
N ALA A 201 -11.53 5.26 -1.74
CA ALA A 201 -11.49 3.85 -2.17
C ALA A 201 -11.82 3.73 -3.64
#